data_d9f540fb0ddddf3991501889a3a951c2
#
_entry.id   d9f540fb0ddddf3991501889a3a951c2
#
_cell.length_a   1.000
_cell.length_b   1.000
_cell.length_c   1.000
_cell.angle_alpha   90.00
_cell.angle_beta   90.00
_cell.angle_gamma   90.00
#
_symmetry.space_group_name_H-M   'P 1'
#
loop_
_entity.id
_entity.type
_entity.pdbx_description
1 polymer ?
#
loop_
_entity_poly.entity_id
_entity_poly.type
_entity_poly.pdbx_seq_one_letter_code
_entity_poly.pdbx_strand_id
1 'polypeptide(L)'
;MKSIAERVIARAIEIQQIPAPTFEEGQRAEFVREKFLEEGLKDVSIDDVGNVYGHWSKAESTALQPKGASKGQRSEVRPLIVSAHLDTVFPQKTNLEIKREGELVYGPGLGDNSLGVAALFGLMWSIRERNIPLGGDVWFVANVGEEGLGDLCGMKAVVERFGADVLAYLVLEGMALGHIYHRAVGVKRYRVTARTKGGHSWSDYGQPSAVHELAKLVVQLTSRDLPKEPRTTMNVGKISGGTSVNVIASEASLDLDLRSEGQESLAELVSAAEKFIQRANRTGVSVEAEVIGQRPAGEMNVDHPLLKLAQECLHEQGLDAILTTGSTDANVPLSKGYPALVLGISRGGNAHTVQEYIHTAPVEQGMEQLVNFVEKVFSRQ
;
A
#
# COMPACT_ATOMS: atom_id res chain seq x y z
N MET A 1 -0.75 2.27 34.47
CA MET A 1 -0.34 1.56 33.23
C MET A 1 -0.40 2.57 32.09
N LYS A 2 0.45 2.45 31.08
CA LYS A 2 0.33 3.26 29.85
C LYS A 2 -0.95 2.87 29.10
N SER A 3 -1.61 3.85 28.46
CA SER A 3 -2.78 3.60 27.62
C SER A 3 -2.40 2.75 26.38
N ILE A 4 -3.37 2.15 25.71
CA ILE A 4 -3.14 1.43 24.45
C ILE A 4 -2.50 2.38 23.41
N ALA A 5 -2.99 3.61 23.28
CA ALA A 5 -2.43 4.61 22.37
C ALA A 5 -0.97 4.93 22.67
N GLU A 6 -0.60 5.13 23.94
CA GLU A 6 0.80 5.36 24.34
C GLU A 6 1.71 4.16 24.00
N ARG A 7 1.21 2.94 24.15
CA ARG A 7 1.94 1.71 23.81
C ARG A 7 2.10 1.55 22.30
N VAL A 8 1.05 1.84 21.53
CA VAL A 8 1.07 1.82 20.06
C VAL A 8 2.09 2.83 19.53
N ILE A 9 2.08 4.07 20.03
CA ILE A 9 3.07 5.09 19.64
C ILE A 9 4.50 4.63 19.99
N ALA A 10 4.71 4.05 21.17
CA ALA A 10 6.01 3.53 21.55
C ALA A 10 6.48 2.41 20.62
N ARG A 11 5.59 1.45 20.29
CA ARG A 11 5.88 0.37 19.35
C ARG A 11 6.13 0.89 17.92
N ALA A 12 5.39 1.92 17.48
CA ALA A 12 5.62 2.55 16.19
C ALA A 12 7.02 3.15 16.08
N ILE A 13 7.49 3.80 17.15
CA ILE A 13 8.86 4.34 17.21
C ILE A 13 9.90 3.21 17.20
N GLU A 14 9.69 2.11 17.94
CA GLU A 14 10.61 0.95 17.91
C GLU A 14 10.73 0.37 16.49
N ILE A 15 9.60 0.21 15.78
CA ILE A 15 9.57 -0.29 14.41
C ILE A 15 10.25 0.69 13.46
N GLN A 16 9.93 1.97 13.58
CA GLN A 16 10.49 3.04 12.74
C GLN A 16 12.01 3.15 12.84
N GLN A 17 12.60 2.87 14.00
CA GLN A 17 14.06 2.89 14.20
C GLN A 17 14.80 1.77 13.45
N ILE A 18 14.10 0.81 12.86
CA ILE A 18 14.67 -0.25 12.01
C ILE A 18 14.50 0.18 10.55
N PRO A 19 15.55 0.53 9.82
CA PRO A 19 15.44 0.89 8.41
C PRO A 19 14.82 -0.25 7.60
N ALA A 20 13.90 0.09 6.70
CA ALA A 20 13.24 -0.89 5.82
C ALA A 20 12.90 -0.25 4.46
N PRO A 21 13.90 0.07 3.63
CA PRO A 21 13.63 0.43 2.25
C PRO A 21 12.90 -0.71 1.56
N THR A 22 12.04 -0.40 0.59
CA THR A 22 11.39 -1.42 -0.25
C THR A 22 12.43 -2.39 -0.82
N PHE A 23 12.20 -3.68 -0.67
CA PHE A 23 13.08 -4.84 -0.93
C PHE A 23 14.21 -5.08 0.10
N GLU A 24 14.31 -4.29 1.16
CA GLU A 24 15.32 -4.48 2.23
C GLU A 24 14.64 -4.54 3.63
N GLU A 25 13.41 -5.04 3.71
CA GLU A 25 12.57 -5.07 4.93
C GLU A 25 12.96 -6.14 5.94
N GLY A 26 13.88 -7.04 5.59
CA GLY A 26 14.15 -8.28 6.33
C GLY A 26 14.42 -8.10 7.84
N GLN A 27 15.15 -7.04 8.25
CA GLN A 27 15.41 -6.78 9.67
C GLN A 27 14.14 -6.38 10.43
N ARG A 28 13.29 -5.55 9.81
CA ARG A 28 12.01 -5.12 10.39
C ARG A 28 11.02 -6.29 10.43
N ALA A 29 10.99 -7.12 9.39
CA ALA A 29 10.18 -8.32 9.33
C ALA A 29 10.55 -9.30 10.46
N GLU A 30 11.84 -9.55 10.68
CA GLU A 30 12.28 -10.42 11.77
C GLU A 30 11.92 -9.85 13.15
N PHE A 31 12.09 -8.55 13.38
CA PHE A 31 11.65 -7.90 14.60
C PHE A 31 10.14 -8.11 14.84
N VAL A 32 9.30 -7.89 13.81
CA VAL A 32 7.84 -8.08 13.93
C VAL A 32 7.51 -9.55 14.18
N ARG A 33 8.19 -10.50 13.51
CA ARG A 33 8.02 -11.94 13.74
C ARG A 33 8.27 -12.31 15.22
N GLU A 34 9.39 -11.83 15.78
CA GLU A 34 9.71 -12.06 17.21
C GLU A 34 8.62 -11.49 18.10
N LYS A 35 8.15 -10.28 17.82
CA LYS A 35 7.08 -9.65 18.60
C LYS A 35 5.75 -10.37 18.48
N PHE A 36 5.40 -10.93 17.31
CA PHE A 36 4.21 -11.78 17.16
C PHE A 36 4.30 -13.06 18.02
N LEU A 37 5.50 -13.68 18.10
CA LEU A 37 5.73 -14.81 19.00
C LEU A 37 5.61 -14.42 20.50
N GLU A 38 6.17 -13.27 20.90
CA GLU A 38 6.04 -12.74 22.26
C GLU A 38 4.57 -12.48 22.64
N GLU A 39 3.76 -12.02 21.67
CA GLU A 39 2.32 -11.86 21.87
C GLU A 39 1.56 -13.19 21.85
N GLY A 40 2.20 -14.31 21.62
CA GLY A 40 1.60 -15.65 21.70
C GLY A 40 0.75 -16.01 20.48
N LEU A 41 0.93 -15.35 19.35
CA LEU A 41 0.26 -15.72 18.10
C LEU A 41 0.71 -17.11 17.66
N LYS A 42 -0.20 -17.85 17.01
CA LYS A 42 0.07 -19.15 16.39
C LYS A 42 0.50 -18.98 14.94
N ASP A 43 1.06 -20.04 14.38
CA ASP A 43 1.44 -20.14 12.98
C ASP A 43 2.30 -18.95 12.49
N VAL A 44 3.11 -18.39 13.43
CA VAL A 44 3.99 -17.25 13.12
C VAL A 44 5.04 -17.68 12.13
N SER A 45 5.08 -17.02 10.98
CA SER A 45 5.98 -17.36 9.85
C SER A 45 6.34 -16.12 9.04
N ILE A 46 7.46 -16.22 8.31
CA ILE A 46 7.79 -15.32 7.21
C ILE A 46 7.69 -16.13 5.92
N ASP A 47 7.03 -15.59 4.89
CA ASP A 47 6.97 -16.23 3.59
C ASP A 47 8.18 -15.90 2.71
N ASP A 48 8.24 -16.49 1.51
CA ASP A 48 9.36 -16.32 0.58
C ASP A 48 9.48 -14.87 0.04
N VAL A 49 8.41 -14.07 0.14
CA VAL A 49 8.41 -12.66 -0.27
C VAL A 49 8.89 -11.75 0.87
N GLY A 50 8.77 -12.21 2.12
CA GLY A 50 9.16 -11.48 3.32
C GLY A 50 7.99 -11.01 4.20
N ASN A 51 6.75 -11.36 3.86
CA ASN A 51 5.59 -11.05 4.70
C ASN A 51 5.61 -11.83 6.01
N VAL A 52 5.30 -11.17 7.10
CA VAL A 52 5.18 -11.77 8.43
C VAL A 52 3.72 -12.08 8.72
N TYR A 53 3.43 -13.30 9.09
CA TYR A 53 2.10 -13.77 9.45
C TYR A 53 2.04 -14.15 10.93
N GLY A 54 0.88 -13.95 11.54
CA GLY A 54 0.56 -14.46 12.88
C GLY A 54 -0.94 -14.70 12.98
N HIS A 55 -1.33 -15.82 13.57
CA HIS A 55 -2.71 -16.29 13.66
C HIS A 55 -3.22 -16.16 15.09
N TRP A 56 -4.35 -15.46 15.24
CA TRP A 56 -5.16 -15.44 16.46
C TRP A 56 -6.39 -16.29 16.25
N SER A 57 -6.44 -17.45 16.93
CA SER A 57 -7.57 -18.37 16.79
C SER A 57 -8.76 -17.95 17.65
N LYS A 58 -9.97 -18.07 17.10
CA LYS A 58 -11.25 -17.94 17.85
C LYS A 58 -11.26 -18.75 19.14
N ALA A 59 -10.66 -19.93 19.16
CA ALA A 59 -10.62 -20.80 20.34
C ALA A 59 -9.89 -20.15 21.54
N GLU A 60 -8.99 -19.19 21.31
CA GLU A 60 -8.30 -18.46 22.36
C GLU A 60 -9.17 -17.39 23.02
N SER A 61 -10.04 -16.76 22.23
CA SER A 61 -11.04 -15.81 22.74
C SER A 61 -12.11 -16.50 23.60
N THR A 62 -12.33 -17.81 23.40
CA THR A 62 -13.35 -18.60 24.15
C THR A 62 -12.78 -19.34 25.35
N ALA A 63 -11.46 -19.35 25.57
CA ALA A 63 -10.83 -20.01 26.74
C ALA A 63 -11.26 -19.41 28.09
N LEU A 64 -11.99 -18.30 28.08
CA LEU A 64 -12.61 -17.64 29.25
C LEU A 64 -14.07 -18.08 29.50
N GLN A 65 -14.64 -18.99 28.68
CA GLN A 65 -15.99 -19.56 28.88
C GLN A 65 -15.92 -20.96 29.52
N PRO A 66 -16.94 -21.37 30.29
CA PRO A 66 -16.90 -22.64 31.02
C PRO A 66 -16.82 -23.86 30.08
N LYS A 67 -16.01 -24.84 30.47
CA LYS A 67 -15.70 -26.09 29.78
C LYS A 67 -16.96 -26.80 29.27
N GLY A 68 -17.12 -26.96 27.96
CA GLY A 68 -18.23 -27.75 27.39
C GLY A 68 -18.24 -27.85 25.86
N ALA A 69 -17.38 -27.24 25.12
CA ALA A 69 -17.39 -27.34 23.65
C ALA A 69 -16.40 -28.37 23.12
N SER A 70 -16.89 -29.27 22.26
CA SER A 70 -16.14 -30.37 21.62
C SER A 70 -15.00 -29.84 20.71
N LYS A 71 -13.83 -30.45 20.84
CA LYS A 71 -12.70 -30.27 19.90
C LYS A 71 -13.08 -30.79 18.51
N GLY A 72 -12.93 -30.00 17.48
CA GLY A 72 -12.73 -30.52 16.14
C GLY A 72 -13.63 -30.07 14.99
N GLN A 73 -14.29 -28.89 15.06
CA GLN A 73 -14.89 -28.29 13.85
C GLN A 73 -14.04 -27.12 13.41
N ARG A 74 -13.58 -27.12 12.12
CA ARG A 74 -13.12 -25.91 11.46
C ARG A 74 -14.22 -24.86 11.62
N SER A 75 -13.87 -23.67 12.05
CA SER A 75 -14.79 -22.54 12.12
C SER A 75 -15.46 -22.39 10.74
N GLU A 76 -16.79 -22.47 10.66
CA GLU A 76 -17.55 -22.15 9.44
C GLU A 76 -17.43 -20.66 9.09
N VAL A 77 -16.88 -19.86 10.00
CA VAL A 77 -16.70 -18.42 9.86
C VAL A 77 -15.36 -18.14 9.19
N ARG A 78 -15.42 -17.44 8.06
CA ARG A 78 -14.25 -17.01 7.30
C ARG A 78 -13.33 -16.11 8.12
N PRO A 79 -11.99 -16.21 8.01
CA PRO A 79 -11.05 -15.39 8.76
C PRO A 79 -11.06 -13.94 8.30
N LEU A 80 -10.74 -13.01 9.21
CA LEU A 80 -10.41 -11.63 8.89
C LEU A 80 -8.88 -11.51 8.70
N ILE A 81 -8.44 -10.88 7.62
CA ILE A 81 -7.04 -10.54 7.39
C ILE A 81 -6.83 -9.08 7.76
N VAL A 82 -5.95 -8.79 8.70
CA VAL A 82 -5.59 -7.43 9.11
C VAL A 82 -4.13 -7.21 8.77
N SER A 83 -3.84 -6.24 7.90
CA SER A 83 -2.49 -6.02 7.36
C SER A 83 -2.01 -4.58 7.48
N ALA A 84 -0.69 -4.41 7.53
CA ALA A 84 0.00 -3.13 7.41
C ALA A 84 1.38 -3.36 6.79
N HIS A 85 1.86 -2.46 5.93
CA HIS A 85 3.14 -2.66 5.25
C HIS A 85 4.34 -2.26 6.10
N LEU A 86 5.44 -2.99 5.89
CA LEU A 86 6.70 -2.82 6.62
C LEU A 86 7.62 -1.80 5.98
N ASP A 87 7.60 -1.72 4.65
CA ASP A 87 8.55 -0.92 3.90
C ASP A 87 8.28 0.58 3.98
N THR A 88 9.27 1.34 3.58
CA THR A 88 9.23 2.79 3.46
C THR A 88 9.98 3.24 2.22
N VAL A 89 9.68 4.45 1.72
CA VAL A 89 10.40 5.07 0.61
C VAL A 89 11.83 5.52 0.97
N PHE A 90 12.22 5.42 2.23
CA PHE A 90 13.47 6.00 2.72
C PHE A 90 14.65 5.04 2.53
N PRO A 91 15.77 5.52 1.94
CA PRO A 91 16.99 4.73 1.82
C PRO A 91 17.55 4.27 3.17
N GLN A 92 18.29 3.16 3.17
CA GLN A 92 18.89 2.51 4.35
C GLN A 92 19.68 3.46 5.27
N LYS A 93 20.30 4.51 4.72
CA LYS A 93 21.14 5.46 5.46
C LYS A 93 20.38 6.72 5.92
N THR A 94 19.06 6.76 5.78
CA THR A 94 18.26 7.89 6.23
C THR A 94 18.38 8.05 7.74
N ASN A 95 18.56 9.30 8.21
CA ASN A 95 18.51 9.59 9.63
C ASN A 95 17.07 9.38 10.14
N LEU A 96 16.89 8.42 11.05
CA LEU A 96 15.59 8.04 11.63
C LEU A 96 15.34 8.71 12.98
N GLU A 97 16.06 9.77 13.32
CA GLU A 97 15.89 10.50 14.58
C GLU A 97 14.44 10.97 14.78
N ILE A 98 13.90 10.71 15.95
CA ILE A 98 12.56 11.12 16.36
C ILE A 98 12.64 12.47 17.07
N LYS A 99 11.80 13.42 16.63
CA LYS A 99 11.60 14.70 17.31
C LYS A 99 10.17 14.81 17.83
N ARG A 100 10.01 15.24 19.07
CA ARG A 100 8.68 15.48 19.68
C ARG A 100 8.46 16.97 19.90
N GLU A 101 7.30 17.48 19.48
CA GLU A 101 6.85 18.85 19.67
C GLU A 101 5.37 18.85 20.09
N GLY A 102 5.13 18.93 21.39
CA GLY A 102 3.77 18.83 21.94
C GLY A 102 3.12 17.48 21.59
N GLU A 103 2.02 17.54 20.87
CA GLU A 103 1.28 16.35 20.38
C GLU A 103 1.82 15.80 19.04
N LEU A 104 2.83 16.44 18.47
CA LEU A 104 3.43 15.99 17.21
C LEU A 104 4.67 15.14 17.50
N VAL A 105 4.79 14.06 16.75
CA VAL A 105 6.00 13.23 16.69
C VAL A 105 6.45 13.17 15.25
N TYR A 106 7.66 13.66 15.00
CA TYR A 106 8.30 13.68 13.68
C TYR A 106 9.24 12.49 13.57
N GLY A 107 9.26 11.85 12.41
CA GLY A 107 10.18 10.78 12.06
C GLY A 107 9.84 10.17 10.71
N PRO A 108 10.83 9.99 9.81
CA PRO A 108 10.61 9.39 8.49
C PRO A 108 10.05 7.96 8.60
N GLY A 109 8.94 7.65 7.92
CA GLY A 109 8.31 6.33 7.96
C GLY A 109 7.61 5.99 9.29
N LEU A 110 7.39 7.00 10.17
CA LEU A 110 6.67 6.79 11.41
C LEU A 110 5.17 6.62 11.19
N GLY A 111 4.57 7.50 10.38
CA GLY A 111 3.18 7.45 10.00
C GLY A 111 2.94 6.48 8.85
N ASP A 112 3.86 6.47 7.89
CA ASP A 112 3.82 5.64 6.69
C ASP A 112 4.97 4.61 6.68
N ASN A 113 4.80 3.36 7.24
CA ASN A 113 3.58 2.91 7.91
C ASN A 113 3.89 2.19 9.25
N SER A 114 4.93 2.65 9.98
CA SER A 114 5.29 2.05 11.27
C SER A 114 4.15 2.12 12.29
N LEU A 115 3.30 3.17 12.22
CA LEU A 115 2.12 3.31 13.09
C LEU A 115 1.02 2.29 12.72
N GLY A 116 0.81 2.01 11.44
CA GLY A 116 -0.11 0.97 10.99
C GLY A 116 0.33 -0.42 11.46
N VAL A 117 1.63 -0.74 11.34
CA VAL A 117 2.19 -1.99 11.88
C VAL A 117 2.04 -2.06 13.39
N ALA A 118 2.29 -0.96 14.12
CA ALA A 118 2.11 -0.91 15.57
C ALA A 118 0.65 -1.08 15.99
N ALA A 119 -0.31 -0.65 15.17
CA ALA A 119 -1.73 -0.83 15.43
C ALA A 119 -2.16 -2.30 15.39
N LEU A 120 -1.45 -3.18 14.66
CA LEU A 120 -1.67 -4.62 14.75
C LEU A 120 -1.49 -5.11 16.20
N PHE A 121 -0.43 -4.67 16.87
CA PHE A 121 -0.17 -4.97 18.29
C PHE A 121 -1.21 -4.32 19.22
N GLY A 122 -1.57 -3.07 18.95
CA GLY A 122 -2.61 -2.37 19.68
C GLY A 122 -3.94 -3.10 19.66
N LEU A 123 -4.31 -3.68 18.50
CA LEU A 123 -5.52 -4.51 18.36
C LEU A 123 -5.41 -5.79 19.21
N MET A 124 -4.27 -6.51 19.16
CA MET A 124 -4.05 -7.70 19.99
C MET A 124 -4.16 -7.39 21.48
N TRP A 125 -3.54 -6.30 21.95
CA TRP A 125 -3.61 -5.86 23.32
C TRP A 125 -5.03 -5.51 23.74
N SER A 126 -5.77 -4.78 22.91
CA SER A 126 -7.15 -4.39 23.19
C SER A 126 -8.08 -5.60 23.28
N ILE A 127 -7.97 -6.56 22.35
CA ILE A 127 -8.75 -7.81 22.39
C ILE A 127 -8.49 -8.56 23.69
N ARG A 128 -7.22 -8.67 24.10
CA ARG A 128 -6.85 -9.39 25.32
C ARG A 128 -7.29 -8.68 26.59
N GLU A 129 -6.99 -7.39 26.74
CA GLU A 129 -7.26 -6.63 27.96
C GLU A 129 -8.76 -6.41 28.21
N ARG A 130 -9.53 -6.28 27.12
CA ARG A 130 -10.99 -6.10 27.19
C ARG A 130 -11.75 -7.44 27.12
N ASN A 131 -11.04 -8.57 26.98
CA ASN A 131 -11.62 -9.90 26.82
C ASN A 131 -12.69 -9.96 25.67
N ILE A 132 -12.38 -9.33 24.54
CA ILE A 132 -13.30 -9.25 23.39
C ILE A 132 -13.47 -10.65 22.77
N PRO A 133 -14.69 -11.20 22.74
CA PRO A 133 -14.95 -12.47 22.10
C PRO A 133 -14.95 -12.30 20.58
N LEU A 134 -13.96 -12.83 19.90
CA LEU A 134 -13.94 -12.83 18.43
C LEU A 134 -14.86 -13.90 17.86
N GLY A 135 -15.69 -13.53 16.89
CA GLY A 135 -16.60 -14.47 16.20
C GLY A 135 -15.89 -15.42 15.24
N GLY A 136 -14.66 -15.12 14.83
CA GLY A 136 -13.85 -15.92 13.89
C GLY A 136 -12.36 -15.73 14.12
N ASP A 137 -11.55 -16.35 13.28
CA ASP A 137 -10.10 -16.25 13.31
C ASP A 137 -9.63 -14.93 12.71
N VAL A 138 -8.53 -14.38 13.26
CA VAL A 138 -7.87 -13.17 12.72
C VAL A 138 -6.43 -13.52 12.34
N TRP A 139 -6.06 -13.20 11.12
CA TRP A 139 -4.67 -13.22 10.68
C TRP A 139 -4.10 -11.81 10.69
N PHE A 140 -3.03 -11.63 11.45
CA PHE A 140 -2.22 -10.41 11.45
C PHE A 140 -1.11 -10.56 10.44
N VAL A 141 -0.98 -9.59 9.54
CA VAL A 141 0.01 -9.62 8.47
C VAL A 141 0.80 -8.31 8.46
N ALA A 142 2.10 -8.40 8.61
CA ALA A 142 2.98 -7.29 8.29
C ALA A 142 3.61 -7.59 6.93
N ASN A 143 3.12 -6.94 5.90
CA ASN A 143 3.51 -7.23 4.51
C ASN A 143 4.62 -6.30 4.02
N VAL A 144 5.27 -6.70 2.93
CA VAL A 144 6.39 -5.99 2.30
C VAL A 144 6.02 -5.41 0.95
N GLY A 145 6.82 -4.49 0.44
CA GLY A 145 6.77 -4.03 -0.95
C GLY A 145 5.48 -3.28 -1.31
N GLU A 146 4.91 -2.50 -0.38
CA GLU A 146 3.82 -1.57 -0.71
C GLU A 146 4.35 -0.41 -1.53
N GLU A 147 5.48 0.15 -1.16
CA GLU A 147 5.99 1.40 -1.67
C GLU A 147 6.64 1.30 -3.06
N GLY A 148 6.47 2.37 -3.82
CA GLY A 148 7.22 2.62 -5.05
C GLY A 148 7.19 1.48 -6.07
N LEU A 149 8.36 0.87 -6.29
CA LEU A 149 8.57 -0.24 -7.22
C LEU A 149 8.36 -1.62 -6.58
N GLY A 150 8.06 -1.70 -5.29
CA GLY A 150 7.61 -2.91 -4.61
C GLY A 150 6.32 -3.46 -5.18
N ASP A 151 5.50 -2.57 -5.74
CA ASP A 151 4.38 -2.89 -6.62
C ASP A 151 3.37 -3.85 -5.97
N LEU A 152 3.20 -3.70 -4.64
CA LEU A 152 2.30 -4.50 -3.81
C LEU A 152 2.64 -6.01 -3.81
N CYS A 153 3.91 -6.38 -3.99
CA CYS A 153 4.31 -7.78 -4.10
C CYS A 153 3.95 -8.59 -2.86
N GLY A 154 4.07 -8.00 -1.66
CA GLY A 154 3.66 -8.62 -0.42
C GLY A 154 2.17 -8.90 -0.38
N MET A 155 1.32 -7.92 -0.67
CA MET A 155 -0.12 -8.10 -0.68
C MET A 155 -0.59 -9.05 -1.79
N LYS A 156 0.10 -9.10 -2.95
CA LYS A 156 -0.17 -10.12 -3.98
C LYS A 156 -0.01 -11.54 -3.41
N ALA A 157 1.07 -11.79 -2.66
CA ALA A 157 1.29 -13.09 -2.00
C ALA A 157 0.25 -13.37 -0.89
N VAL A 158 -0.14 -12.36 -0.11
CA VAL A 158 -1.21 -12.49 0.89
C VAL A 158 -2.53 -12.89 0.23
N VAL A 159 -2.91 -12.22 -0.85
CA VAL A 159 -4.16 -12.52 -1.58
C VAL A 159 -4.08 -13.85 -2.32
N GLU A 160 -2.91 -14.28 -2.77
CA GLU A 160 -2.71 -15.62 -3.32
C GLU A 160 -2.90 -16.71 -2.24
N ARG A 161 -2.38 -16.48 -1.03
CA ARG A 161 -2.49 -17.41 0.10
C ARG A 161 -3.93 -17.60 0.59
N PHE A 162 -4.69 -16.51 0.74
CA PHE A 162 -6.02 -16.55 1.38
C PHE A 162 -7.19 -16.53 0.39
N GLY A 163 -7.02 -15.96 -0.80
CA GLY A 163 -8.03 -15.93 -1.86
C GLY A 163 -9.32 -15.23 -1.48
N ALA A 164 -10.44 -15.77 -1.96
CA ALA A 164 -11.80 -15.28 -1.70
C ALA A 164 -12.41 -15.80 -0.40
N ASP A 165 -11.79 -16.80 0.24
CA ASP A 165 -12.34 -17.47 1.42
C ASP A 165 -11.97 -16.73 2.71
N VAL A 166 -12.15 -15.42 2.69
CA VAL A 166 -11.94 -14.50 3.81
C VAL A 166 -13.18 -13.67 4.05
N LEU A 167 -13.33 -13.15 5.26
CA LEU A 167 -14.37 -12.19 5.60
C LEU A 167 -14.10 -10.85 4.94
N ALA A 168 -12.87 -10.36 5.10
CA ALA A 168 -12.36 -9.16 4.45
C ALA A 168 -10.82 -9.08 4.55
N TYR A 169 -10.23 -8.24 3.71
CA TYR A 169 -8.88 -7.70 3.86
C TYR A 169 -8.98 -6.29 4.45
N LEU A 170 -8.56 -6.14 5.70
CA LEU A 170 -8.51 -4.87 6.41
C LEU A 170 -7.07 -4.36 6.40
N VAL A 171 -6.81 -3.32 5.63
CA VAL A 171 -5.49 -2.69 5.53
C VAL A 171 -5.43 -1.50 6.49
N LEU A 172 -4.33 -1.37 7.23
CA LEU A 172 -4.13 -0.29 8.18
C LEU A 172 -3.08 0.69 7.66
N GLU A 173 -3.44 1.98 7.71
CA GLU A 173 -2.56 3.09 7.38
C GLU A 173 -2.40 4.04 8.56
N GLY A 174 -1.17 4.45 8.87
CA GLY A 174 -0.93 5.23 10.08
C GLY A 174 -1.52 6.63 10.07
N MET A 175 -1.65 7.28 8.90
CA MET A 175 -2.03 8.70 8.80
C MET A 175 -3.38 8.97 8.15
N ALA A 176 -4.24 7.98 8.02
CA ALA A 176 -5.49 8.09 7.26
C ALA A 176 -6.77 8.17 8.13
N LEU A 177 -6.67 8.51 9.42
CA LEU A 177 -7.84 8.55 10.31
C LEU A 177 -8.92 9.52 9.80
N GLY A 178 -10.16 9.01 9.72
CA GLY A 178 -11.31 9.69 9.15
C GLY A 178 -11.55 9.35 7.67
N HIS A 179 -10.57 8.79 6.98
CA HIS A 179 -10.70 8.31 5.61
C HIS A 179 -10.93 6.81 5.57
N ILE A 180 -11.82 6.37 4.68
CA ILE A 180 -12.02 4.96 4.35
C ILE A 180 -11.73 4.80 2.85
N TYR A 181 -10.62 4.12 2.53
CA TYR A 181 -10.32 3.83 1.12
C TYR A 181 -11.05 2.57 0.72
N HIS A 182 -12.01 2.71 -0.18
CA HIS A 182 -12.83 1.62 -0.73
C HIS A 182 -12.69 1.49 -2.24
N ARG A 183 -11.91 2.38 -2.85
CA ARG A 183 -11.62 2.43 -4.27
C ARG A 183 -10.12 2.55 -4.50
N ALA A 184 -9.61 1.76 -5.42
CA ALA A 184 -8.20 1.63 -5.74
C ALA A 184 -7.86 2.31 -7.06
N VAL A 185 -6.89 3.22 -7.05
CA VAL A 185 -6.32 3.80 -8.28
C VAL A 185 -5.43 2.76 -8.96
N GLY A 186 -5.77 2.37 -10.16
CA GLY A 186 -4.89 1.56 -10.99
C GLY A 186 -3.72 2.38 -11.53
N VAL A 187 -2.56 1.73 -11.62
CA VAL A 187 -1.31 2.35 -12.08
C VAL A 187 -0.62 1.43 -13.08
N LYS A 188 -0.07 2.02 -14.14
CA LYS A 188 0.85 1.33 -15.06
C LYS A 188 2.02 2.26 -15.35
N ARG A 189 3.24 1.78 -15.08
CA ARG A 189 4.47 2.55 -15.27
C ARG A 189 5.37 1.87 -16.28
N TYR A 190 5.95 2.66 -17.15
CA TYR A 190 6.89 2.19 -18.16
C TYR A 190 8.17 3.00 -18.10
N ARG A 191 9.31 2.32 -18.29
CA ARG A 191 10.53 2.91 -18.82
C ARG A 191 10.53 2.73 -20.31
N VAL A 192 10.54 3.82 -21.06
CA VAL A 192 10.58 3.80 -22.54
C VAL A 192 11.97 4.26 -22.98
N THR A 193 12.66 3.40 -23.71
CA THR A 193 14.02 3.68 -24.21
C THR A 193 14.02 3.74 -25.71
N ALA A 194 14.49 4.84 -26.27
CA ALA A 194 14.73 4.99 -27.71
C ALA A 194 16.22 4.83 -28.01
N ARG A 195 16.52 4.06 -29.09
CA ARG A 195 17.88 3.85 -29.60
C ARG A 195 17.95 4.17 -31.09
N THR A 196 19.06 4.81 -31.48
CA THR A 196 19.41 5.15 -32.86
C THR A 196 20.90 4.91 -33.10
N LYS A 197 21.35 5.08 -34.33
CA LYS A 197 22.80 4.97 -34.64
C LYS A 197 23.62 6.07 -33.93
N GLY A 198 23.00 7.26 -33.67
CA GLY A 198 23.74 8.43 -33.25
C GLY A 198 24.63 9.00 -34.36
N GLY A 199 25.49 9.97 -34.00
CA GLY A 199 26.42 10.57 -34.97
C GLY A 199 26.91 11.96 -34.57
N HIS A 200 27.67 12.59 -35.45
CA HIS A 200 28.13 13.96 -35.28
C HIS A 200 27.07 14.96 -35.80
N SER A 201 26.68 15.93 -34.98
CA SER A 201 25.56 16.84 -35.31
C SER A 201 25.69 17.58 -36.64
N TRP A 202 26.90 17.83 -37.14
CA TRP A 202 27.16 18.46 -38.42
C TRP A 202 27.30 17.47 -39.56
N SER A 203 28.20 16.48 -39.41
CA SER A 203 28.54 15.54 -40.50
C SER A 203 27.41 14.57 -40.81
N ASP A 204 26.68 14.14 -39.79
CA ASP A 204 25.59 13.19 -39.88
C ASP A 204 24.20 13.86 -39.78
N TYR A 205 24.11 15.15 -40.07
CA TYR A 205 22.85 15.89 -40.03
C TYR A 205 21.75 15.17 -40.82
N GLY A 206 20.57 15.03 -40.24
CA GLY A 206 19.43 14.31 -40.83
C GLY A 206 19.29 12.85 -40.32
N GLN A 207 20.27 12.32 -39.59
CA GLN A 207 20.10 11.05 -38.89
C GLN A 207 19.13 11.21 -37.71
N PRO A 208 18.34 10.16 -37.34
CA PRO A 208 17.46 10.22 -36.20
C PRO A 208 18.25 10.36 -34.89
N SER A 209 17.73 11.20 -33.98
CA SER A 209 18.25 11.36 -32.63
C SER A 209 17.28 10.75 -31.61
N ALA A 210 17.75 9.90 -30.73
CA ALA A 210 16.92 9.26 -29.70
C ALA A 210 16.18 10.29 -28.83
N VAL A 211 16.83 11.42 -28.48
CA VAL A 211 16.19 12.53 -27.75
C VAL A 211 15.03 13.12 -28.54
N HIS A 212 15.21 13.37 -29.85
CA HIS A 212 14.14 13.92 -30.69
C HIS A 212 12.95 12.94 -30.84
N GLU A 213 13.24 11.65 -30.91
CA GLU A 213 12.20 10.63 -31.02
C GLU A 213 11.35 10.54 -29.75
N LEU A 214 11.98 10.56 -28.56
CA LEU A 214 11.24 10.63 -27.31
C LEU A 214 10.46 11.94 -27.15
N ALA A 215 11.01 13.07 -27.56
CA ALA A 215 10.31 14.36 -27.52
C ALA A 215 9.02 14.31 -28.39
N LYS A 216 9.07 13.71 -29.60
CA LYS A 216 7.89 13.48 -30.43
C LYS A 216 6.87 12.57 -29.75
N LEU A 217 7.34 11.50 -29.15
CA LEU A 217 6.48 10.56 -28.40
C LEU A 217 5.79 11.26 -27.23
N VAL A 218 6.50 12.08 -26.44
CA VAL A 218 5.92 12.87 -25.33
C VAL A 218 4.80 13.77 -25.85
N VAL A 219 5.01 14.50 -26.96
CA VAL A 219 3.97 15.35 -27.55
C VAL A 219 2.74 14.51 -27.95
N GLN A 220 2.92 13.35 -28.58
CA GLN A 220 1.81 12.49 -28.98
C GLN A 220 1.03 11.95 -27.77
N LEU A 221 1.74 11.55 -26.71
CA LEU A 221 1.13 11.07 -25.47
C LEU A 221 0.33 12.20 -24.81
N THR A 222 0.95 13.35 -24.56
CA THR A 222 0.38 14.45 -23.77
C THR A 222 -0.69 15.27 -24.49
N SER A 223 -0.82 15.12 -25.81
CA SER A 223 -1.87 15.82 -26.60
C SER A 223 -3.26 15.14 -26.52
N ARG A 224 -3.38 14.02 -25.80
CA ARG A 224 -4.67 13.36 -25.65
C ARG A 224 -5.52 14.02 -24.57
N ASP A 225 -6.81 14.17 -24.84
CA ASP A 225 -7.80 14.45 -23.81
C ASP A 225 -8.06 13.15 -23.02
N LEU A 226 -7.98 13.26 -21.71
CA LEU A 226 -8.21 12.14 -20.78
C LEU A 226 -9.55 12.30 -20.06
N PRO A 227 -10.24 11.19 -19.74
CA PRO A 227 -11.47 11.23 -18.95
C PRO A 227 -11.26 11.94 -17.61
N LYS A 228 -12.23 12.75 -17.22
CA LYS A 228 -12.31 13.33 -15.87
C LYS A 228 -13.03 12.40 -14.90
N GLU A 229 -13.97 11.59 -15.41
CA GLU A 229 -14.74 10.59 -14.71
C GLU A 229 -14.76 9.28 -15.54
N PRO A 230 -14.19 8.17 -15.06
CA PRO A 230 -13.32 8.10 -13.86
C PRO A 230 -12.04 8.91 -14.07
N ARG A 231 -11.52 9.53 -13.00
CA ARG A 231 -10.31 10.35 -13.07
C ARG A 231 -9.16 9.53 -13.64
N THR A 232 -8.61 10.02 -14.75
CA THR A 232 -7.54 9.36 -15.50
C THR A 232 -6.42 10.36 -15.74
N THR A 233 -5.19 9.95 -15.50
CA THR A 233 -4.02 10.84 -15.60
C THR A 233 -2.85 10.15 -16.29
N MET A 234 -2.00 10.96 -16.90
CA MET A 234 -0.74 10.53 -17.50
C MET A 234 0.34 11.56 -17.20
N ASN A 235 1.53 11.07 -16.88
CA ASN A 235 2.68 11.93 -16.63
C ASN A 235 3.97 11.29 -17.16
N VAL A 236 4.82 12.11 -17.78
CA VAL A 236 6.21 11.76 -18.05
C VAL A 236 7.05 12.40 -16.96
N GLY A 237 7.41 11.63 -15.93
CA GLY A 237 8.06 12.11 -14.71
C GLY A 237 9.57 12.32 -14.85
N LYS A 238 10.20 11.57 -15.76
CA LYS A 238 11.64 11.67 -16.06
C LYS A 238 11.86 11.57 -17.55
N ILE A 239 12.85 12.30 -18.05
CA ILE A 239 13.38 12.16 -19.39
C ILE A 239 14.88 12.47 -19.36
N SER A 240 15.70 11.63 -20.01
CA SER A 240 17.15 11.78 -20.08
C SER A 240 17.70 11.23 -21.38
N GLY A 241 18.86 11.71 -21.82
CA GLY A 241 19.53 11.15 -23.00
C GLY A 241 20.56 12.09 -23.62
N GLY A 242 21.36 11.52 -24.53
CA GLY A 242 22.47 12.24 -25.18
C GLY A 242 23.70 12.37 -24.28
N THR A 243 24.82 12.77 -24.88
CA THR A 243 26.13 12.86 -24.22
C THR A 243 26.79 14.22 -24.35
N SER A 244 26.53 14.94 -25.46
CA SER A 244 27.12 16.25 -25.72
C SER A 244 26.25 17.04 -26.70
N VAL A 245 26.38 18.36 -26.67
CA VAL A 245 25.58 19.29 -27.51
C VAL A 245 25.81 19.10 -29.01
N ASN A 246 26.98 18.62 -29.44
CA ASN A 246 27.35 18.37 -30.83
C ASN A 246 27.27 16.90 -31.25
N VAL A 247 26.55 16.07 -30.48
CA VAL A 247 26.32 14.65 -30.74
C VAL A 247 24.83 14.41 -31.01
N ILE A 248 24.51 13.67 -32.08
CA ILE A 248 23.18 13.11 -32.29
C ILE A 248 23.03 11.97 -31.29
N ALA A 249 22.06 12.08 -30.38
CA ALA A 249 21.89 11.12 -29.29
C ALA A 249 21.56 9.72 -29.82
N SER A 250 22.38 8.73 -29.45
CA SER A 250 22.17 7.33 -29.77
C SER A 250 21.18 6.65 -28.82
N GLU A 251 21.04 7.14 -27.60
CA GLU A 251 20.12 6.61 -26.60
C GLU A 251 19.46 7.74 -25.79
N ALA A 252 18.19 7.54 -25.46
CA ALA A 252 17.43 8.36 -24.54
C ALA A 252 16.35 7.50 -23.87
N SER A 253 15.95 7.87 -22.64
CA SER A 253 14.91 7.18 -21.89
C SER A 253 13.94 8.16 -21.24
N LEU A 254 12.70 7.71 -21.01
CA LEU A 254 11.71 8.39 -20.18
C LEU A 254 10.97 7.39 -19.28
N ASP A 255 10.50 7.88 -18.13
CA ASP A 255 9.62 7.14 -17.23
C ASP A 255 8.20 7.72 -17.35
N LEU A 256 7.25 6.86 -17.76
CA LEU A 256 5.83 7.16 -18.01
C LEU A 256 4.98 6.57 -16.89
N ASP A 257 4.11 7.39 -16.27
CA ASP A 257 3.15 7.01 -15.24
C ASP A 257 1.73 7.20 -15.76
N LEU A 258 0.95 6.13 -15.81
CA LEU A 258 -0.44 6.08 -16.25
C LEU A 258 -1.32 5.67 -15.08
N ARG A 259 -2.38 6.43 -14.78
CA ARG A 259 -3.28 6.14 -13.67
C ARG A 259 -4.73 6.32 -14.05
N SER A 260 -5.61 5.49 -13.44
CA SER A 260 -7.05 5.69 -13.52
C SER A 260 -7.77 5.07 -12.31
N GLU A 261 -8.88 5.67 -11.90
CA GLU A 261 -9.84 5.09 -10.95
C GLU A 261 -10.70 3.99 -11.58
N GLY A 262 -10.76 3.94 -12.94
CA GLY A 262 -11.49 2.93 -13.70
C GLY A 262 -10.56 1.93 -14.37
N GLN A 263 -10.85 0.64 -14.20
CA GLN A 263 -10.07 -0.44 -14.82
C GLN A 263 -10.08 -0.39 -16.35
N GLU A 264 -11.25 -0.15 -16.95
CA GLU A 264 -11.41 -0.05 -18.41
C GLU A 264 -10.66 1.18 -18.94
N SER A 265 -10.84 2.34 -18.31
CA SER A 265 -10.15 3.59 -18.68
C SER A 265 -8.63 3.48 -18.58
N LEU A 266 -8.12 2.77 -17.57
CA LEU A 266 -6.69 2.47 -17.48
C LEU A 266 -6.24 1.57 -18.63
N ALA A 267 -7.00 0.52 -18.96
CA ALA A 267 -6.67 -0.41 -20.04
C ALA A 267 -6.65 0.30 -21.40
N GLU A 268 -7.61 1.19 -21.65
CA GLU A 268 -7.66 2.02 -22.86
C GLU A 268 -6.46 2.98 -22.96
N LEU A 269 -6.11 3.64 -21.83
CA LEU A 269 -4.97 4.55 -21.78
C LEU A 269 -3.65 3.79 -22.03
N VAL A 270 -3.47 2.63 -21.40
CA VAL A 270 -2.32 1.74 -21.59
C VAL A 270 -2.22 1.30 -23.06
N SER A 271 -3.32 0.78 -23.62
CA SER A 271 -3.35 0.35 -25.03
C SER A 271 -2.99 1.48 -26.00
N ALA A 272 -3.46 2.69 -25.72
CA ALA A 272 -3.14 3.85 -26.54
C ALA A 272 -1.66 4.24 -26.42
N ALA A 273 -1.09 4.24 -25.22
CA ALA A 273 0.32 4.54 -25.00
C ALA A 273 1.23 3.51 -25.68
N GLU A 274 0.93 2.22 -25.55
CA GLU A 274 1.66 1.13 -26.21
C GLU A 274 1.63 1.24 -27.72
N LYS A 275 0.49 1.63 -28.30
CA LYS A 275 0.37 1.87 -29.75
C LYS A 275 1.26 3.03 -30.22
N PHE A 276 1.37 4.13 -29.46
CA PHE A 276 2.27 5.23 -29.82
C PHE A 276 3.74 4.79 -29.73
N ILE A 277 4.12 4.05 -28.68
CA ILE A 277 5.47 3.50 -28.50
C ILE A 277 5.80 2.56 -29.68
N GLN A 278 4.89 1.65 -30.02
CA GLN A 278 5.08 0.72 -31.14
C GLN A 278 5.26 1.44 -32.47
N ARG A 279 4.45 2.48 -32.76
CA ARG A 279 4.51 3.27 -33.99
C ARG A 279 5.77 4.12 -34.11
N ALA A 280 6.44 4.42 -33.00
CA ALA A 280 7.72 5.14 -33.01
C ALA A 280 8.87 4.30 -33.59
N ASN A 281 8.71 2.96 -33.62
CA ASN A 281 9.68 2.06 -34.25
C ASN A 281 9.67 2.19 -35.77
N ARG A 282 10.84 2.34 -36.35
CA ARG A 282 11.06 2.37 -37.81
C ARG A 282 12.52 2.13 -38.15
N THR A 283 12.86 2.02 -39.41
CA THR A 283 14.25 1.86 -39.85
C THR A 283 15.16 2.92 -39.21
N GLY A 284 16.17 2.48 -38.48
CA GLY A 284 17.13 3.31 -37.78
C GLY A 284 16.66 3.90 -36.42
N VAL A 285 15.47 3.52 -35.95
CA VAL A 285 14.93 3.91 -34.64
C VAL A 285 14.27 2.70 -33.98
N SER A 286 14.79 2.27 -32.83
CA SER A 286 14.17 1.29 -31.94
C SER A 286 13.61 2.02 -30.73
N VAL A 287 12.36 1.71 -30.36
CA VAL A 287 11.72 2.21 -29.13
C VAL A 287 11.10 1.03 -28.39
N GLU A 288 11.58 0.80 -27.18
CA GLU A 288 11.16 -0.32 -26.32
C GLU A 288 10.53 0.22 -25.04
N ALA A 289 9.54 -0.48 -24.51
CA ALA A 289 8.90 -0.18 -23.24
C ALA A 289 9.06 -1.34 -22.28
N GLU A 290 9.65 -1.08 -21.13
CA GLU A 290 9.76 -1.98 -20.00
C GLU A 290 8.71 -1.59 -18.94
N VAL A 291 7.95 -2.55 -18.43
CA VAL A 291 7.04 -2.30 -17.31
C VAL A 291 7.86 -2.21 -16.03
N ILE A 292 7.82 -1.05 -15.36
CA ILE A 292 8.55 -0.80 -14.12
C ILE A 292 7.62 -0.69 -12.90
N GLY A 293 6.32 -0.90 -13.06
CA GLY A 293 5.33 -0.96 -11.98
C GLY A 293 3.92 -1.13 -12.51
N GLN A 294 3.10 -1.90 -11.76
CA GLN A 294 1.71 -2.14 -12.12
C GLN A 294 0.86 -2.44 -10.88
N ARG A 295 -0.07 -1.55 -10.57
CA ARG A 295 -1.09 -1.74 -9.54
C ARG A 295 -2.47 -1.81 -10.19
N PRO A 296 -3.31 -2.81 -9.85
CA PRO A 296 -4.64 -2.92 -10.44
C PRO A 296 -5.61 -1.88 -9.86
N ALA A 297 -6.61 -1.48 -10.64
CA ALA A 297 -7.76 -0.74 -10.15
C ALA A 297 -8.81 -1.71 -9.59
N GLY A 298 -9.65 -1.23 -8.69
CA GLY A 298 -10.77 -2.00 -8.14
C GLY A 298 -11.59 -1.15 -7.17
N GLU A 299 -12.80 -1.59 -6.87
CA GLU A 299 -13.64 -0.89 -5.91
C GLU A 299 -14.56 -1.83 -5.14
N MET A 300 -14.94 -1.42 -3.95
CA MET A 300 -16.04 -2.01 -3.18
C MET A 300 -17.24 -1.07 -3.27
N ASN A 301 -18.43 -1.66 -3.51
CA ASN A 301 -19.67 -0.91 -3.60
C ASN A 301 -19.89 -0.08 -2.32
N VAL A 302 -20.34 1.18 -2.47
CA VAL A 302 -20.62 2.10 -1.36
C VAL A 302 -21.71 1.56 -0.40
N ASP A 303 -22.59 0.68 -0.87
CA ASP A 303 -23.60 0.02 -0.07
C ASP A 303 -23.15 -1.27 0.62
N HIS A 304 -21.89 -1.66 0.44
CA HIS A 304 -21.37 -2.89 1.05
C HIS A 304 -21.45 -2.82 2.59
N PRO A 305 -21.93 -3.88 3.28
CA PRO A 305 -22.11 -3.87 4.74
C PRO A 305 -20.84 -3.52 5.53
N LEU A 306 -19.65 -3.95 5.05
CA LEU A 306 -18.37 -3.63 5.70
C LEU A 306 -18.04 -2.14 5.62
N LEU A 307 -18.38 -1.48 4.51
CA LEU A 307 -18.15 -0.05 4.37
C LEU A 307 -19.06 0.75 5.31
N LYS A 308 -20.34 0.36 5.40
CA LYS A 308 -21.28 0.95 6.35
C LYS A 308 -20.85 0.74 7.81
N LEU A 309 -20.33 -0.47 8.13
CA LEU A 309 -19.77 -0.74 9.44
C LEU A 309 -18.56 0.16 9.76
N ALA A 310 -17.65 0.34 8.81
CA ALA A 310 -16.49 1.22 9.00
C ALA A 310 -16.92 2.69 9.24
N GLN A 311 -17.93 3.17 8.50
CA GLN A 311 -18.51 4.51 8.71
C GLN A 311 -19.16 4.65 10.09
N GLU A 312 -19.91 3.64 10.55
CA GLU A 312 -20.49 3.64 11.90
C GLU A 312 -19.40 3.68 12.98
N CYS A 313 -18.35 2.88 12.85
CA CYS A 313 -17.23 2.86 13.82
C CYS A 313 -16.51 4.20 13.91
N LEU A 314 -16.33 4.92 12.80
CA LEU A 314 -15.84 6.31 12.82
C LEU A 314 -16.81 7.28 13.50
N HIS A 315 -18.08 7.18 13.17
CA HIS A 315 -19.12 8.05 13.76
C HIS A 315 -19.21 7.86 15.28
N GLU A 316 -19.07 6.65 15.79
CA GLU A 316 -18.97 6.36 17.23
C GLU A 316 -17.81 7.07 17.92
N GLN A 317 -16.75 7.39 17.17
CA GLN A 317 -15.62 8.20 17.66
C GLN A 317 -15.83 9.71 17.46
N GLY A 318 -17.00 10.14 17.01
CA GLY A 318 -17.30 11.55 16.72
C GLY A 318 -16.61 12.04 15.44
N LEU A 319 -16.29 11.15 14.51
CA LEU A 319 -15.61 11.46 13.25
C LEU A 319 -16.55 11.22 12.07
N ASP A 320 -16.60 12.17 11.13
CA ASP A 320 -17.26 11.97 9.85
C ASP A 320 -16.34 11.15 8.92
N ALA A 321 -16.91 10.09 8.34
CA ALA A 321 -16.19 9.24 7.40
C ALA A 321 -16.09 9.88 6.02
N ILE A 322 -14.88 10.00 5.50
CA ILE A 322 -14.61 10.45 4.13
C ILE A 322 -14.29 9.21 3.28
N LEU A 323 -15.20 8.89 2.35
CA LEU A 323 -14.93 7.83 1.38
C LEU A 323 -13.91 8.31 0.36
N THR A 324 -12.82 7.57 0.23
CA THR A 324 -11.63 8.02 -0.49
C THR A 324 -11.17 6.98 -1.50
N THR A 325 -10.49 7.46 -2.52
CA THR A 325 -9.77 6.66 -3.52
C THR A 325 -8.27 6.77 -3.22
N GLY A 326 -7.55 5.66 -3.26
CA GLY A 326 -6.10 5.65 -3.05
C GLY A 326 -5.38 4.56 -3.84
N SER A 327 -4.08 4.50 -3.70
CA SER A 327 -3.27 3.40 -4.24
C SER A 327 -2.49 2.81 -3.08
N THR A 328 -2.98 1.71 -2.54
CA THR A 328 -2.51 1.03 -1.33
C THR A 328 -2.56 -0.48 -1.54
N ASP A 329 -2.19 -1.24 -0.53
CA ASP A 329 -2.34 -2.70 -0.51
C ASP A 329 -3.76 -3.19 -0.83
N ALA A 330 -4.79 -2.42 -0.49
CA ALA A 330 -6.18 -2.75 -0.82
C ALA A 330 -6.45 -2.86 -2.33
N ASN A 331 -5.59 -2.31 -3.20
CA ASN A 331 -5.72 -2.45 -4.65
C ASN A 331 -5.81 -3.92 -5.08
N VAL A 332 -5.02 -4.80 -4.46
CA VAL A 332 -4.93 -6.20 -4.87
C VAL A 332 -6.23 -6.95 -4.61
N PRO A 333 -6.76 -7.02 -3.38
CA PRO A 333 -8.04 -7.70 -3.14
C PRO A 333 -9.22 -7.01 -3.82
N LEU A 334 -9.29 -5.66 -3.85
CA LEU A 334 -10.35 -4.91 -4.53
C LEU A 334 -10.42 -5.22 -6.03
N SER A 335 -9.28 -5.37 -6.70
CA SER A 335 -9.22 -5.70 -8.13
C SER A 335 -9.76 -7.08 -8.47
N LYS A 336 -9.81 -7.97 -7.49
CA LYS A 336 -10.38 -9.33 -7.61
C LYS A 336 -11.84 -9.40 -7.15
N GLY A 337 -12.43 -8.25 -6.75
CA GLY A 337 -13.78 -8.18 -6.21
C GLY A 337 -13.89 -8.76 -4.78
N TYR A 338 -12.78 -8.90 -4.07
CA TYR A 338 -12.80 -9.35 -2.68
C TYR A 338 -13.10 -8.19 -1.75
N PRO A 339 -13.84 -8.41 -0.65
CA PRO A 339 -14.11 -7.36 0.32
C PRO A 339 -12.82 -6.83 0.93
N ALA A 340 -12.53 -5.54 0.72
CA ALA A 340 -11.35 -4.91 1.28
C ALA A 340 -11.57 -3.41 1.52
N LEU A 341 -10.96 -2.88 2.57
CA LEU A 341 -10.94 -1.45 2.86
C LEU A 341 -9.70 -1.06 3.65
N VAL A 342 -9.38 0.23 3.64
CA VAL A 342 -8.28 0.79 4.43
C VAL A 342 -8.84 1.65 5.54
N LEU A 343 -8.32 1.46 6.75
CA LEU A 343 -8.60 2.30 7.92
C LEU A 343 -7.34 3.00 8.40
N GLY A 344 -7.48 4.27 8.77
CA GLY A 344 -6.40 5.08 9.33
C GLY A 344 -6.35 5.01 10.85
N ILE A 345 -5.13 5.14 11.41
CA ILE A 345 -4.90 5.07 12.86
C ILE A 345 -4.76 6.46 13.50
N SER A 346 -4.15 7.41 12.79
CA SER A 346 -4.00 8.78 13.25
C SER A 346 -4.07 9.76 12.08
N ARG A 347 -3.81 11.01 12.38
CA ARG A 347 -3.58 12.07 11.40
C ARG A 347 -2.09 12.37 11.35
N GLY A 348 -1.64 12.86 10.22
CA GLY A 348 -0.26 13.24 10.04
C GLY A 348 -0.07 14.02 8.74
N GLY A 349 1.16 14.21 8.36
CA GLY A 349 1.47 14.90 7.12
C GLY A 349 2.93 14.73 6.71
N ASN A 350 3.24 15.33 5.56
CA ASN A 350 4.57 15.27 4.95
C ASN A 350 5.06 13.84 4.67
N ALA A 351 4.13 12.89 4.37
CA ALA A 351 4.50 11.55 3.94
C ALA A 351 5.58 11.57 2.87
N HIS A 352 6.49 10.60 2.87
CA HIS A 352 7.59 10.47 1.92
C HIS A 352 8.64 11.59 2.03
N THR A 353 8.65 12.37 3.12
CA THR A 353 9.70 13.35 3.42
C THR A 353 10.30 13.11 4.80
N VAL A 354 11.51 13.61 5.03
CA VAL A 354 12.17 13.53 6.35
C VAL A 354 11.48 14.40 7.43
N GLN A 355 10.51 15.22 7.05
CA GLN A 355 9.65 15.99 7.97
C GLN A 355 8.30 15.31 8.21
N GLU A 356 8.15 14.05 7.89
CA GLU A 356 6.95 13.27 8.19
C GLU A 356 6.63 13.33 9.69
N TYR A 357 5.35 13.47 10.02
CA TYR A 357 4.89 13.53 11.41
C TYR A 357 3.52 12.91 11.59
N ILE A 358 3.25 12.51 12.82
CA ILE A 358 1.93 12.06 13.29
C ILE A 358 1.45 12.93 14.45
N HIS A 359 0.12 13.03 14.61
CA HIS A 359 -0.52 13.50 15.84
C HIS A 359 -0.69 12.33 16.80
N THR A 360 -0.35 12.52 18.08
CA THR A 360 -0.45 11.45 19.10
C THR A 360 -1.86 11.31 19.65
N ALA A 361 -2.58 12.41 19.87
CA ALA A 361 -3.91 12.39 20.47
C ALA A 361 -4.94 11.57 19.66
N PRO A 362 -5.02 11.67 18.30
CA PRO A 362 -5.99 10.89 17.53
C PRO A 362 -5.74 9.39 17.50
N VAL A 363 -4.58 8.89 17.90
CA VAL A 363 -4.26 7.44 17.93
C VAL A 363 -5.27 6.67 18.78
N GLU A 364 -5.78 7.27 19.86
CA GLU A 364 -6.80 6.63 20.69
C GLU A 364 -8.10 6.40 19.90
N GLN A 365 -8.59 7.41 19.18
CA GLN A 365 -9.80 7.30 18.34
C GLN A 365 -9.59 6.29 17.21
N GLY A 366 -8.40 6.27 16.59
CA GLY A 366 -8.07 5.31 15.55
C GLY A 366 -8.01 3.88 16.06
N MET A 367 -7.50 3.66 17.24
CA MET A 367 -7.52 2.34 17.88
C MET A 367 -8.93 1.90 18.27
N GLU A 368 -9.76 2.80 18.82
CA GLU A 368 -11.14 2.48 19.18
C GLU A 368 -11.99 2.12 17.94
N GLN A 369 -11.89 2.89 16.84
CA GLN A 369 -12.58 2.51 15.60
C GLN A 369 -12.16 1.14 15.10
N LEU A 370 -10.85 0.83 15.13
CA LEU A 370 -10.31 -0.45 14.67
C LEU A 370 -10.84 -1.62 15.53
N VAL A 371 -10.80 -1.48 16.84
CA VAL A 371 -11.29 -2.49 17.79
C VAL A 371 -12.79 -2.71 17.60
N ASN A 372 -13.58 -1.63 17.53
CA ASN A 372 -15.04 -1.71 17.32
C ASN A 372 -15.38 -2.37 15.97
N PHE A 373 -14.60 -2.08 14.91
CA PHE A 373 -14.79 -2.71 13.62
C PHE A 373 -14.54 -4.22 13.70
N VAL A 374 -13.42 -4.64 14.30
CA VAL A 374 -13.05 -6.06 14.41
C VAL A 374 -14.02 -6.83 15.32
N GLU A 375 -14.50 -6.22 16.38
CA GLU A 375 -15.52 -6.83 17.25
C GLU A 375 -16.85 -7.06 16.50
N LYS A 376 -17.31 -6.04 15.75
CA LYS A 376 -18.64 -6.06 15.12
C LYS A 376 -18.67 -6.81 13.78
N VAL A 377 -17.53 -6.92 13.08
CA VAL A 377 -17.49 -7.50 11.74
C VAL A 377 -17.93 -8.96 11.70
N PHE A 378 -17.65 -9.72 12.74
CA PHE A 378 -18.06 -11.11 12.86
C PHE A 378 -19.53 -11.31 13.24
N SER A 379 -20.20 -10.32 13.80
CA SER A 379 -21.59 -10.39 14.20
C SER A 379 -22.58 -9.99 13.11
N ARG A 380 -22.08 -9.50 11.97
CA ARG A 380 -22.90 -9.04 10.82
C ARG A 380 -22.82 -9.97 9.59
N GLN A 381 -22.44 -11.22 9.81
CA GLN A 381 -22.44 -12.26 8.77
C GLN A 381 -23.82 -12.82 8.49
#